data_5c806c5b9b1fda398b74e13721eae444
#
_entry.id   5c806c5b9b1fda398b74e13721eae444
#
_cell.length_a   1.000
_cell.length_b   1.000
_cell.length_c   1.000
_cell.angle_alpha   90.00
_cell.angle_beta   90.00
_cell.angle_gamma   90.00
#
_symmetry.space_group_name_H-M   'P 1'
#
loop_
_entity.id
_entity.type
_entity.pdbx_description
1 polymer ?
#
loop_
_entity_poly.entity_id
_entity_poly.type
_entity_poly.pdbx_seq_one_letter_code
_entity_poly.pdbx_strand_id
1 'polypeptide(L)'
;MKYVVATLLCCWAAIVSAEQYGAQIQSQNPLTLQAALKQLDGTPTADVLIESRVEKVCVVKGCWMALTNDKDDVRVTFKDYGFFVPSSIIGKTVLVEGKLEKVVMSLEDTKHYVKDAGGDPSTVTKPRTEYRIVATGVEVKS
;
A
#
# COMPACT_ATOMS: atom_id res chain seq x y z
N MET A 1 -44.11 0.32 -47.84
CA MET A 1 -43.72 0.81 -46.50
C MET A 1 -42.60 -0.07 -45.97
N LYS A 2 -41.37 0.43 -45.95
CA LYS A 2 -40.22 -0.35 -45.42
C LYS A 2 -39.93 0.19 -44.04
N TYR A 3 -40.19 -0.61 -43.02
CA TYR A 3 -39.86 -0.29 -41.63
C TYR A 3 -38.40 -0.71 -41.38
N VAL A 4 -37.53 0.28 -41.22
CA VAL A 4 -36.14 0.07 -40.78
C VAL A 4 -36.17 0.02 -39.25
N VAL A 5 -36.05 -1.16 -38.68
CA VAL A 5 -35.87 -1.34 -37.24
C VAL A 5 -34.39 -1.12 -36.92
N ALA A 6 -34.06 0.04 -36.39
CA ALA A 6 -32.74 0.36 -35.87
C ALA A 6 -32.58 -0.30 -34.48
N THR A 7 -31.86 -1.41 -34.45
CA THR A 7 -31.51 -2.09 -33.19
C THR A 7 -30.38 -1.28 -32.50
N LEU A 8 -30.74 -0.54 -31.47
CA LEU A 8 -29.75 0.11 -30.60
C LEU A 8 -29.03 -0.97 -29.78
N LEU A 9 -27.80 -1.30 -30.15
CA LEU A 9 -26.91 -2.09 -29.31
C LEU A 9 -26.44 -1.20 -28.14
N CYS A 10 -27.06 -1.37 -26.97
CA CYS A 10 -26.58 -0.78 -25.72
C CYS A 10 -25.34 -1.54 -25.26
N CYS A 11 -24.13 -1.03 -25.60
CA CYS A 11 -22.87 -1.50 -25.02
C CYS A 11 -22.85 -1.14 -23.53
N TRP A 12 -23.19 -2.09 -22.67
CA TRP A 12 -22.95 -1.99 -21.25
C TRP A 12 -21.43 -2.17 -21.02
N ALA A 13 -20.72 -1.06 -20.92
CA ALA A 13 -19.36 -1.07 -20.40
C ALA A 13 -19.43 -1.48 -18.92
N ALA A 14 -18.96 -2.68 -18.61
CA ALA A 14 -18.75 -3.08 -17.22
C ALA A 14 -17.70 -2.14 -16.61
N ILE A 15 -18.12 -1.28 -15.70
CA ILE A 15 -17.21 -0.46 -14.90
C ILE A 15 -16.52 -1.42 -13.93
N VAL A 16 -15.30 -1.85 -14.25
CA VAL A 16 -14.44 -2.55 -13.30
C VAL A 16 -14.04 -1.51 -12.27
N SER A 17 -14.72 -1.51 -11.13
CA SER A 17 -14.35 -0.67 -9.99
C SER A 17 -13.08 -1.24 -9.38
N ALA A 18 -11.99 -0.46 -9.39
CA ALA A 18 -10.79 -0.80 -8.65
C ALA A 18 -11.11 -0.86 -7.15
N GLU A 19 -10.59 -1.88 -6.48
CA GLU A 19 -10.76 -2.05 -5.03
C GLU A 19 -9.94 -0.98 -4.31
N GLN A 20 -10.59 -0.14 -3.52
CA GLN A 20 -9.97 1.05 -2.92
C GLN A 20 -10.20 1.10 -1.41
N TYR A 21 -9.19 1.57 -0.68
CA TYR A 21 -9.19 1.75 0.77
C TYR A 21 -8.70 3.15 1.12
N GLY A 22 -9.33 3.81 2.07
CA GLY A 22 -9.03 5.19 2.46
C GLY A 22 -9.50 6.23 1.43
N ALA A 23 -8.76 7.31 1.29
CA ALA A 23 -9.06 8.38 0.33
C ALA A 23 -8.77 7.95 -1.10
N GLN A 24 -9.44 8.58 -2.06
CA GLN A 24 -9.13 8.39 -3.48
C GLN A 24 -7.73 8.89 -3.80
N ILE A 25 -7.01 8.13 -4.64
CA ILE A 25 -5.71 8.55 -5.18
C ILE A 25 -5.90 9.81 -6.00
N GLN A 26 -5.14 10.85 -5.67
CA GLN A 26 -5.22 12.16 -6.35
C GLN A 26 -4.02 12.39 -7.27
N SER A 27 -2.87 11.84 -6.91
CA SER A 27 -1.63 11.99 -7.67
C SER A 27 -1.63 11.11 -8.93
N GLN A 28 -0.81 11.50 -9.89
CA GLN A 28 -0.57 10.76 -11.13
C GLN A 28 0.91 10.40 -11.23
N ASN A 29 1.25 9.49 -12.15
CA ASN A 29 2.62 9.04 -12.41
C ASN A 29 3.25 8.36 -11.18
N PRO A 30 2.79 7.16 -10.82
CA PRO A 30 3.33 6.43 -9.68
C PRO A 30 4.82 6.11 -9.87
N LEU A 31 5.56 6.21 -8.78
CA LEU A 31 6.97 5.81 -8.71
C LEU A 31 7.09 4.32 -8.38
N THR A 32 8.18 3.71 -8.82
CA THR A 32 8.60 2.43 -8.23
C THR A 32 9.05 2.65 -6.78
N LEU A 33 9.01 1.60 -5.97
CA LEU A 33 9.46 1.67 -4.58
C LEU A 33 10.90 2.19 -4.49
N GLN A 34 11.81 1.69 -5.36
CA GLN A 34 13.20 2.14 -5.39
C GLN A 34 13.35 3.64 -5.73
N ALA A 35 12.57 4.13 -6.69
CA ALA A 35 12.61 5.56 -7.06
C ALA A 35 12.10 6.45 -5.94
N ALA A 36 11.06 6.01 -5.22
CA ALA A 36 10.52 6.73 -4.07
C ALA A 36 11.53 6.78 -2.91
N LEU A 37 12.23 5.68 -2.60
CA LEU A 37 13.25 5.66 -1.54
C LEU A 37 14.40 6.63 -1.81
N LYS A 38 14.79 6.81 -3.07
CA LYS A 38 15.81 7.81 -3.46
C LYS A 38 15.37 9.26 -3.20
N GLN A 39 14.08 9.53 -3.12
CA GLN A 39 13.60 10.88 -2.77
C GLN A 39 13.92 11.27 -1.33
N LEU A 40 14.25 10.30 -0.46
CA LEU A 40 14.70 10.57 0.90
C LEU A 40 16.21 10.90 1.00
N ASP A 41 16.94 10.90 -0.12
CA ASP A 41 18.33 11.32 -0.14
C ASP A 41 18.40 12.83 0.12
N GLY A 42 18.81 13.20 1.35
CA GLY A 42 18.90 14.58 1.81
C GLY A 42 17.62 15.19 2.38
N THR A 43 16.49 14.45 2.41
CA THR A 43 15.24 14.89 3.05
C THR A 43 14.69 13.83 4.01
N PRO A 44 14.11 14.22 5.16
CA PRO A 44 13.58 13.27 6.13
C PRO A 44 12.26 12.63 5.69
N THR A 45 11.50 13.30 4.82
CA THR A 45 10.17 12.86 4.35
C THR A 45 9.93 13.27 2.91
N ALA A 46 9.08 12.53 2.20
CA ALA A 46 8.60 12.86 0.85
C ALA A 46 7.13 12.46 0.69
N ASP A 47 6.34 13.29 0.01
CA ASP A 47 5.01 12.90 -0.43
C ASP A 47 5.14 12.06 -1.71
N VAL A 48 4.52 10.89 -1.73
CA VAL A 48 4.72 9.89 -2.78
C VAL A 48 3.40 9.27 -3.24
N LEU A 49 3.38 8.89 -4.52
CA LEU A 49 2.49 7.86 -5.06
C LEU A 49 3.37 6.71 -5.53
N ILE A 50 3.19 5.52 -4.95
CA ILE A 50 4.02 4.35 -5.22
C ILE A 50 3.18 3.24 -5.82
N GLU A 51 3.72 2.58 -6.86
CA GLU A 51 3.22 1.31 -7.36
C GLU A 51 4.16 0.19 -6.89
N SER A 52 3.62 -0.78 -6.15
CA SER A 52 4.40 -1.92 -5.64
C SER A 52 3.51 -3.11 -5.31
N ARG A 53 4.15 -4.26 -5.05
CA ARG A 53 3.47 -5.48 -4.63
C ARG A 53 3.35 -5.54 -3.11
N VAL A 54 2.18 -5.98 -2.63
CA VAL A 54 1.95 -6.26 -1.21
C VAL A 54 2.58 -7.61 -0.86
N GLU A 55 3.51 -7.61 0.09
CA GLU A 55 4.16 -8.82 0.58
C GLU A 55 3.46 -9.38 1.82
N LYS A 56 3.09 -8.50 2.75
CA LYS A 56 2.49 -8.86 4.03
C LYS A 56 1.36 -7.91 4.39
N VAL A 57 0.43 -8.41 5.19
CA VAL A 57 -0.62 -7.64 5.85
C VAL A 57 -0.67 -8.09 7.31
N CYS A 58 -0.91 -7.17 8.23
CA CYS A 58 -1.10 -7.47 9.66
C CYS A 58 -2.18 -8.55 9.84
N VAL A 59 -1.81 -9.68 10.46
CA VAL A 59 -2.69 -10.86 10.60
C VAL A 59 -3.85 -10.62 11.58
N VAL A 60 -3.72 -9.63 12.47
CA VAL A 60 -4.73 -9.34 13.51
C VAL A 60 -5.88 -8.52 12.95
N LYS A 61 -5.60 -7.39 12.29
CA LYS A 61 -6.63 -6.42 11.86
C LYS A 61 -6.43 -5.86 10.46
N GLY A 62 -5.31 -6.15 9.78
CA GLY A 62 -4.96 -5.44 8.54
C GLY A 62 -4.63 -3.95 8.77
N CYS A 63 -4.11 -3.60 9.95
CA CYS A 63 -3.82 -2.22 10.35
C CYS A 63 -2.49 -1.67 9.79
N TRP A 64 -1.71 -2.49 9.14
CA TRP A 64 -0.55 -2.15 8.33
C TRP A 64 -0.33 -3.20 7.24
N MET A 65 0.43 -2.85 6.23
CA MET A 65 0.94 -3.77 5.21
C MET A 65 2.42 -3.50 4.92
N ALA A 66 3.09 -4.43 4.27
CA ALA A 66 4.45 -4.25 3.76
C ALA A 66 4.44 -4.33 2.23
N LEU A 67 5.13 -3.38 1.60
CA LEU A 67 5.44 -3.40 0.18
C LEU A 67 6.85 -3.91 -0.02
N THR A 68 7.10 -4.60 -1.13
CA THR A 68 8.43 -5.11 -1.48
C THR A 68 8.76 -4.90 -2.95
N ASN A 69 10.06 -4.74 -3.23
CA ASN A 69 10.64 -4.82 -4.57
C ASN A 69 11.69 -5.94 -4.66
N ASP A 70 11.63 -6.95 -3.78
CA ASP A 70 12.58 -8.05 -3.58
C ASP A 70 13.93 -7.65 -2.95
N LYS A 71 14.21 -6.36 -2.77
CA LYS A 71 15.42 -5.83 -2.12
C LYS A 71 15.11 -5.01 -0.87
N ASP A 72 14.08 -4.20 -0.96
CA ASP A 72 13.67 -3.28 0.09
C ASP A 72 12.24 -3.59 0.52
N ASP A 73 12.01 -3.54 1.83
CA ASP A 73 10.69 -3.63 2.45
C ASP A 73 10.31 -2.26 3.00
N VAL A 74 9.11 -1.82 2.69
CA VAL A 74 8.54 -0.60 3.22
C VAL A 74 7.23 -0.91 3.92
N ARG A 75 7.14 -0.56 5.21
CA ARG A 75 5.91 -0.70 5.97
C ARG A 75 4.97 0.45 5.66
N VAL A 76 3.71 0.12 5.38
CA VAL A 76 2.63 1.07 5.18
C VAL A 76 1.72 1.03 6.39
N THR A 77 1.60 2.15 7.08
CA THR A 77 0.57 2.39 8.09
C THR A 77 -0.50 3.30 7.51
N PHE A 78 -1.68 3.29 8.08
CA PHE A 78 -2.80 4.07 7.56
C PHE A 78 -3.02 5.30 8.44
N LYS A 79 -3.18 6.46 7.78
CA LYS A 79 -3.32 7.74 8.47
C LYS A 79 -4.44 7.69 9.49
N ASP A 80 -4.11 8.05 10.73
CA ASP A 80 -5.04 8.14 11.87
C ASP A 80 -5.83 6.85 12.14
N TYR A 81 -5.30 5.67 11.75
CA TYR A 81 -6.04 4.39 11.78
C TYR A 81 -7.40 4.46 11.07
N GLY A 82 -7.51 5.30 10.04
CA GLY A 82 -8.77 5.62 9.38
C GLY A 82 -9.34 4.51 8.50
N PHE A 83 -8.53 3.50 8.14
CA PHE A 83 -8.94 2.34 7.35
C PHE A 83 -7.99 1.16 7.54
N PHE A 84 -8.41 0.00 7.06
CA PHE A 84 -7.64 -1.24 7.10
C PHE A 84 -7.71 -1.93 5.74
N VAL A 85 -6.80 -2.88 5.51
CA VAL A 85 -6.78 -3.68 4.28
C VAL A 85 -6.93 -5.17 4.61
N PRO A 86 -7.62 -5.96 3.78
CA PRO A 86 -7.75 -7.39 4.00
C PRO A 86 -6.50 -8.14 3.55
N SER A 87 -6.27 -9.32 4.12
CA SER A 87 -5.17 -10.21 3.71
C SER A 87 -5.28 -10.71 2.26
N SER A 88 -6.46 -10.62 1.66
CA SER A 88 -6.70 -11.01 0.26
C SER A 88 -5.92 -10.17 -0.77
N ILE A 89 -5.34 -9.02 -0.36
CA ILE A 89 -4.50 -8.20 -1.25
C ILE A 89 -3.03 -8.60 -1.25
N ILE A 90 -2.61 -9.56 -0.41
CA ILE A 90 -1.24 -10.09 -0.42
C ILE A 90 -0.94 -10.66 -1.82
N GLY A 91 0.21 -10.29 -2.37
CA GLY A 91 0.65 -10.66 -3.71
C GLY A 91 0.11 -9.79 -4.85
N LYS A 92 -0.90 -8.94 -4.57
CA LYS A 92 -1.43 -8.00 -5.57
C LYS A 92 -0.56 -6.75 -5.68
N THR A 93 -0.61 -6.11 -6.85
CA THR A 93 -0.04 -4.78 -7.07
C THR A 93 -1.00 -3.72 -6.60
N VAL A 94 -0.49 -2.73 -5.86
CA VAL A 94 -1.27 -1.61 -5.34
C VAL A 94 -0.63 -0.28 -5.70
N LEU A 95 -1.47 0.75 -5.80
CA LEU A 95 -1.06 2.15 -5.72
C LEU A 95 -1.23 2.61 -4.27
N VAL A 96 -0.23 3.26 -3.72
CA VAL A 96 -0.24 3.81 -2.36
C VAL A 96 0.15 5.27 -2.40
N GLU A 97 -0.76 6.13 -1.97
CA GLU A 97 -0.51 7.56 -1.81
C GLU A 97 -0.31 7.90 -0.35
N GLY A 98 0.72 8.66 -0.03
CA GLY A 98 0.99 9.05 1.34
C GLY A 98 2.36 9.72 1.53
N LYS A 99 2.78 9.79 2.79
CA LYS A 99 4.07 10.35 3.19
C LYS A 99 5.07 9.24 3.50
N LEU A 100 6.16 9.20 2.75
CA LEU A 100 7.30 8.32 2.97
C LEU A 100 8.26 8.95 3.97
N GLU A 101 8.74 8.18 4.95
CA GLU A 101 9.70 8.61 5.97
C GLU A 101 10.64 7.48 6.39
N LYS A 102 11.80 7.84 6.94
CA LYS A 102 12.73 6.92 7.59
C LYS A 102 12.52 6.98 9.10
N VAL A 103 12.27 5.85 9.73
CA VAL A 103 11.89 5.76 11.15
C VAL A 103 12.81 4.80 11.89
N VAL A 104 13.21 5.17 13.10
CA VAL A 104 13.87 4.26 14.05
C VAL A 104 12.78 3.71 14.98
N MET A 105 12.48 2.43 14.87
CA MET A 105 11.56 1.74 15.77
C MET A 105 12.26 1.42 17.09
N SER A 106 11.55 1.53 18.20
CA SER A 106 12.03 1.00 19.48
C SER A 106 12.17 -0.54 19.43
N LEU A 107 12.87 -1.11 20.41
CA LEU A 107 12.94 -2.58 20.53
C LEU A 107 11.55 -3.20 20.73
N GLU A 108 10.70 -2.53 21.52
CA GLU A 108 9.34 -2.98 21.79
C GLU A 108 8.47 -2.95 20.52
N ASP A 109 8.48 -1.83 19.79
CA ASP A 109 7.75 -1.73 18.52
C ASP A 109 8.24 -2.72 17.49
N THR A 110 9.55 -2.98 17.45
CA THR A 110 10.13 -3.99 16.55
C THR A 110 9.61 -5.39 16.89
N LYS A 111 9.51 -5.74 18.18
CA LYS A 111 8.91 -7.00 18.64
C LYS A 111 7.43 -7.11 18.28
N HIS A 112 6.67 -6.04 18.48
CA HIS A 112 5.26 -5.97 18.07
C HIS A 112 5.10 -6.18 16.57
N TYR A 113 5.91 -5.50 15.76
CA TYR A 113 5.90 -5.66 14.30
C TYR A 113 6.13 -7.11 13.87
N VAL A 114 7.15 -7.77 14.43
CA VAL A 114 7.45 -9.18 14.13
C VAL A 114 6.30 -10.10 14.52
N LYS A 115 5.71 -9.89 15.68
CA LYS A 115 4.55 -10.65 16.16
C LYS A 115 3.34 -10.47 15.22
N ASP A 116 3.02 -9.24 14.83
CA ASP A 116 1.89 -8.92 13.95
C ASP A 116 2.10 -9.47 12.53
N ALA A 117 3.35 -9.66 12.12
CA ALA A 117 3.71 -10.31 10.87
C ALA A 117 3.68 -11.86 10.95
N GLY A 118 3.32 -12.43 12.11
CA GLY A 118 3.27 -13.88 12.34
C GLY A 118 4.64 -14.50 12.67
N GLY A 119 5.65 -13.68 12.99
CA GLY A 119 6.99 -14.13 13.40
C GLY A 119 7.14 -14.30 14.92
N ASP A 120 8.33 -14.73 15.35
CA ASP A 120 8.68 -14.89 16.76
C ASP A 120 9.37 -13.63 17.32
N PRO A 121 8.70 -12.85 18.20
CA PRO A 121 9.27 -11.64 18.77
C PRO A 121 10.49 -11.89 19.69
N SER A 122 10.69 -13.12 20.18
CA SER A 122 11.84 -13.46 21.04
C SER A 122 13.18 -13.41 20.29
N THR A 123 13.16 -13.52 18.97
CA THR A 123 14.34 -13.41 18.10
C THR A 123 14.83 -11.98 17.92
N VAL A 124 14.02 -11.00 18.31
CA VAL A 124 14.35 -9.57 18.17
C VAL A 124 15.20 -9.11 19.35
N THR A 125 16.45 -8.74 19.09
CA THR A 125 17.44 -8.36 20.12
C THR A 125 17.82 -6.87 20.08
N LYS A 126 17.43 -6.13 19.03
CA LYS A 126 17.81 -4.72 18.85
C LYS A 126 16.72 -3.93 18.12
N PRO A 127 16.70 -2.57 18.29
CA PRO A 127 15.89 -1.68 17.49
C PRO A 127 16.13 -1.84 15.99
N ARG A 128 15.13 -1.54 15.19
CA ARG A 128 15.16 -1.59 13.73
C ARG A 128 14.98 -0.19 13.14
N THR A 129 15.76 0.12 12.11
CA THR A 129 15.47 1.26 11.23
C THR A 129 14.65 0.75 10.05
N GLU A 130 13.55 1.43 9.72
CA GLU A 130 12.70 1.09 8.61
C GLU A 130 12.33 2.30 7.76
N TYR A 131 11.94 2.05 6.53
CA TYR A 131 11.18 3.00 5.73
C TYR A 131 9.70 2.76 5.97
N ARG A 132 8.94 3.84 6.13
CA ARG A 132 7.51 3.79 6.40
C ARG A 132 6.75 4.76 5.52
N ILE A 133 5.59 4.33 5.03
CA ILE A 133 4.61 5.20 4.39
C ILE A 133 3.43 5.35 5.35
N VAL A 134 3.04 6.58 5.65
CA VAL A 134 1.75 6.89 6.25
C VAL A 134 0.78 7.16 5.11
N ALA A 135 0.01 6.13 4.76
CA ALA A 135 -0.86 6.17 3.60
C ALA A 135 -2.17 6.92 3.88
N THR A 136 -2.58 7.74 2.94
CA THR A 136 -3.91 8.36 2.88
C THR A 136 -4.89 7.55 2.06
N GLY A 137 -4.40 6.82 1.05
CA GLY A 137 -5.20 5.97 0.18
C GLY A 137 -4.40 4.81 -0.41
N VAL A 138 -5.11 3.72 -0.68
CA VAL A 138 -4.61 2.52 -1.33
C VAL A 138 -5.60 2.08 -2.40
N GLU A 139 -5.13 1.78 -3.59
CA GLU A 139 -5.92 1.24 -4.70
C GLU A 139 -5.30 -0.06 -5.19
N VAL A 140 -6.09 -1.12 -5.30
CA VAL A 140 -5.64 -2.41 -5.83
C VAL A 140 -5.77 -2.40 -7.34
N LYS A 141 -4.67 -2.65 -8.03
CA LYS A 141 -4.69 -2.80 -9.50
C LYS A 141 -5.27 -4.16 -9.90
N SER A 142 -6.16 -4.12 -10.86
CA SER A 142 -6.75 -5.32 -11.50
C SER A 142 -5.75 -6.01 -12.43
#